data_0eeff5974d29f804ac7c7e88eb8426de
#
_entry.id   0eeff5974d29f804ac7c7e88eb8426de
#
_cell.length_a   1.000
_cell.length_b   1.000
_cell.length_c   1.000
_cell.angle_alpha   90.00
_cell.angle_beta   90.00
_cell.angle_gamma   90.00
#
_symmetry.space_group_name_H-M   'P 1'
#
loop_
_entity.id
_entity.type
_entity.pdbx_description
1 polymer ?
#
loop_
_entity_poly.entity_id
_entity_poly.type
_entity_poly.pdbx_seq_one_letter_code
_entity_poly.pdbx_strand_id
1 'polypeptide(L)'
;MDSDKFIKKCKELVKNYTEEHIDKSDNIPVFDVFVVWSCKTLQNSKALLSTSLKDGMYYECTLNGNKEEIYLDAYKKFENRCIDVEE
;
A
#
# COMPACT_ATOMS: atom_id res chain seq x y z
N MET A 1 4.42 -13.07 12.62
CA MET A 1 3.29 -12.13 12.46
C MET A 1 2.21 -12.80 11.63
N ASP A 2 0.99 -12.85 12.10
CA ASP A 2 -0.09 -13.43 11.30
C ASP A 2 -0.58 -12.43 10.24
N SER A 3 -1.45 -12.92 9.33
CA SER A 3 -1.92 -12.10 8.20
C SER A 3 -2.71 -10.88 8.63
N ASP A 4 -3.53 -11.00 9.67
CA ASP A 4 -4.34 -9.86 10.14
C ASP A 4 -3.46 -8.77 10.75
N LYS A 5 -2.47 -9.15 11.53
CA LYS A 5 -1.51 -8.20 12.10
C LYS A 5 -0.67 -7.53 11.02
N PHE A 6 -0.25 -8.31 10.01
CA PHE A 6 0.50 -7.78 8.88
C PHE A 6 -0.30 -6.72 8.13
N ILE A 7 -1.54 -7.03 7.77
CA ILE A 7 -2.41 -6.09 7.04
C ILE A 7 -2.67 -4.83 7.86
N LYS A 8 -2.95 -4.97 9.14
CA LYS A 8 -3.16 -3.84 10.04
C LYS A 8 -1.93 -2.93 10.07
N LYS A 9 -0.75 -3.53 10.18
CA LYS A 9 0.51 -2.77 10.20
C LYS A 9 0.77 -2.07 8.86
N CYS A 10 0.49 -2.75 7.75
CA CYS A 10 0.62 -2.15 6.42
C CYS A 10 -0.28 -0.93 6.25
N LYS A 11 -1.54 -1.04 6.67
CA LYS A 11 -2.48 0.09 6.59
C LYS A 11 -2.00 1.27 7.44
N GLU A 12 -1.47 1.01 8.61
CA GLU A 12 -0.92 2.04 9.49
C GLU A 12 0.28 2.74 8.83
N LEU A 13 1.19 1.97 8.25
CA LEU A 13 2.37 2.51 7.57
C LEU A 13 1.99 3.37 6.37
N VAL A 14 1.04 2.92 5.56
CA VAL A 14 0.56 3.67 4.39
C VAL A 14 -0.14 4.95 4.84
N LYS A 15 -0.96 4.88 5.87
CA LYS A 15 -1.63 6.05 6.42
C LYS A 15 -0.63 7.10 6.90
N ASN A 16 0.38 6.67 7.65
CA ASN A 16 1.40 7.57 8.18
C ASN A 16 2.20 8.21 7.04
N TYR A 17 2.62 7.42 6.06
CA TYR A 17 3.33 7.93 4.89
C TYR A 17 2.49 8.97 4.15
N THR A 18 1.23 8.67 3.90
CA THR A 18 0.33 9.57 3.18
C THR A 18 0.14 10.88 3.95
N GLU A 19 -0.06 10.81 5.25
CA GLU A 19 -0.22 12.00 6.09
C GLU A 19 1.04 12.88 6.10
N GLU A 20 2.22 12.27 6.04
CA GLU A 20 3.50 13.00 5.97
C GLU A 20 3.66 13.77 4.65
N HIS A 21 3.02 13.30 3.57
CA HIS A 21 3.20 13.85 2.22
C HIS A 21 2.02 14.71 1.75
N ILE A 22 0.95 14.81 2.55
CA ILE A 22 -0.17 15.70 2.26
C ILE A 22 0.22 17.13 2.62
N ASP A 23 -0.18 18.09 1.78
CA ASP A 23 -0.02 19.50 2.08
C ASP A 23 -0.87 19.86 3.29
N LYS A 24 -0.21 20.27 4.36
CA LYS A 24 -0.86 20.58 5.64
C LYS A 24 -1.28 22.04 5.77
N SER A 25 -1.11 22.84 4.74
CA SER A 25 -1.54 24.24 4.74
C SER A 25 -3.07 24.35 4.74
N ASP A 26 -3.75 23.34 4.24
CA ASP A 26 -5.21 23.20 4.27
C ASP A 26 -5.60 22.07 5.25
N ASN A 27 -6.91 21.88 5.41
CA ASN A 27 -7.41 20.76 6.21
C ASN A 27 -6.95 19.44 5.59
N ILE A 28 -6.44 18.52 6.44
CA ILE A 28 -6.07 17.18 5.99
C ILE A 28 -7.35 16.46 5.56
N PRO A 29 -7.45 16.00 4.30
CA PRO A 29 -8.64 15.28 3.85
C PRO A 29 -8.78 13.94 4.59
N VAL A 30 -10.00 13.53 4.84
CA VAL A 30 -10.28 12.19 5.36
C VAL A 30 -10.14 11.23 4.18
N PHE A 31 -9.37 10.17 4.38
CA PHE A 31 -9.17 9.16 3.36
C PHE A 31 -9.12 7.77 3.97
N ASP A 32 -9.40 6.79 3.15
CA ASP A 32 -9.33 5.38 3.52
C ASP A 32 -8.10 4.72 2.88
N VAL A 33 -7.51 3.78 3.59
CA VAL A 33 -6.45 2.91 3.07
C VAL A 33 -7.07 1.54 2.83
N PHE A 34 -6.85 0.98 1.64
CA PHE A 34 -7.40 -0.33 1.30
C PHE A 34 -6.35 -1.23 0.67
N VAL A 35 -6.57 -2.53 0.81
CA VAL A 35 -5.68 -3.55 0.26
C VAL A 35 -6.17 -3.91 -1.14
N VAL A 36 -5.29 -3.81 -2.13
CA VAL A 36 -5.58 -4.22 -3.51
C VAL A 36 -5.45 -5.74 -3.62
N TRP A 37 -4.35 -6.27 -3.10
CA TRP A 37 -4.14 -7.72 -2.97
C TRP A 37 -3.10 -7.98 -1.90
N SER A 38 -3.08 -9.21 -1.39
CA SER A 38 -2.04 -9.66 -0.47
C SER A 38 -1.76 -11.14 -0.68
N CYS A 39 -0.56 -11.56 -0.34
CA CYS A 39 -0.19 -12.97 -0.37
C CYS A 39 0.78 -13.28 0.76
N LYS A 40 0.82 -14.56 1.12
CA LYS A 40 1.74 -15.06 2.13
C LYS A 40 2.43 -16.31 1.59
N THR A 41 3.74 -16.36 1.72
CA THR A 41 4.54 -17.53 1.35
C THR A 41 5.50 -17.82 2.48
N LEU A 42 5.26 -18.92 3.21
CA LEU A 42 6.03 -19.32 4.40
C LEU A 42 5.99 -18.18 5.45
N GLN A 43 7.14 -17.66 5.87
CA GLN A 43 7.21 -16.56 6.83
C GLN A 43 7.09 -15.19 6.20
N ASN A 44 7.06 -15.10 4.87
CA ASN A 44 7.09 -13.84 4.15
C ASN A 44 5.68 -13.46 3.71
N SER A 45 5.39 -12.18 3.74
CA SER A 45 4.10 -11.65 3.30
C SER A 45 4.31 -10.43 2.44
N LYS A 46 3.40 -10.22 1.50
CA LYS A 46 3.44 -9.07 0.61
C LYS A 46 2.03 -8.55 0.39
N ALA A 47 1.87 -7.24 0.34
CA ALA A 47 0.58 -6.62 0.06
C ALA A 47 0.77 -5.37 -0.79
N LEU A 48 -0.17 -5.16 -1.70
CA LEU A 48 -0.29 -3.91 -2.45
C LEU A 48 -1.49 -3.15 -1.90
N LEU A 49 -1.28 -1.90 -1.53
CA LEU A 49 -2.31 -1.06 -0.94
C LEU A 49 -2.44 0.24 -1.74
N SER A 50 -3.56 0.90 -1.54
CA SER A 50 -3.78 2.23 -2.08
C SER A 50 -4.69 3.00 -1.14
N THR A 51 -4.98 4.25 -1.51
CA THR A 51 -5.88 5.10 -0.72
C THR A 51 -7.02 5.61 -1.58
N SER A 52 -8.04 6.15 -0.93
CA SER A 52 -9.16 6.77 -1.61
C SER A 52 -8.82 8.13 -2.25
N LEU A 53 -7.62 8.64 -2.01
CA LEU A 53 -7.14 9.87 -2.64
C LEU A 53 -6.88 9.63 -4.13
N LYS A 54 -7.15 10.66 -4.94
CA LYS A 54 -6.96 10.55 -6.40
C LYS A 54 -5.57 11.04 -6.80
N ASP A 55 -4.55 10.49 -6.17
CA ASP A 55 -3.16 10.87 -6.41
C ASP A 55 -2.37 9.85 -7.25
N GLY A 56 -3.01 8.74 -7.62
CA GLY A 56 -2.37 7.68 -8.41
C GLY A 56 -1.31 6.89 -7.67
N MET A 57 -1.27 6.99 -6.34
CA MET A 57 -0.25 6.30 -5.54
C MET A 57 -0.66 4.89 -5.17
N TYR A 58 0.33 3.99 -5.22
CA TYR A 58 0.24 2.62 -4.74
C TYR A 58 1.40 2.35 -3.79
N TYR A 59 1.17 1.45 -2.85
CA TYR A 59 2.14 1.16 -1.80
C TYR A 59 2.30 -0.34 -1.68
N GLU A 60 3.54 -0.81 -1.72
CA GLU A 60 3.83 -2.23 -1.56
C GLU A 60 4.53 -2.43 -0.23
N CYS A 61 3.94 -3.27 0.62
CA CYS A 61 4.54 -3.68 1.88
C CYS A 61 5.09 -5.08 1.73
N THR A 62 6.32 -5.29 2.16
CA THR A 62 6.96 -6.61 2.12
C THR A 62 7.48 -6.94 3.51
N LEU A 63 6.99 -8.06 4.07
CA LEU A 63 7.46 -8.57 5.35
C LEU A 63 8.49 -9.67 5.11
N ASN A 64 9.68 -9.48 5.67
CA ASN A 64 10.65 -10.55 5.83
C ASN A 64 10.47 -11.12 7.23
N GLY A 65 9.78 -12.27 7.32
CA GLY A 65 9.44 -12.86 8.61
C GLY A 65 10.63 -13.37 9.41
N ASN A 66 11.73 -13.74 8.73
CA ASN A 66 12.93 -14.19 9.40
C ASN A 66 13.63 -13.07 10.15
N LYS A 67 13.60 -11.85 9.60
CA LYS A 67 14.23 -10.67 10.20
C LYS A 67 13.24 -9.79 10.93
N GLU A 68 11.94 -10.08 10.84
CA GLU A 68 10.86 -9.26 11.40
C GLU A 68 10.96 -7.81 10.93
N GLU A 69 11.19 -7.63 9.61
CA GLU A 69 11.30 -6.32 8.99
C GLU A 69 10.20 -6.15 7.95
N ILE A 70 9.64 -4.95 7.88
CA ILE A 70 8.69 -4.57 6.83
C ILE A 70 9.30 -3.46 6.00
N TYR A 71 9.29 -3.64 4.68
CA TYR A 71 9.70 -2.63 3.72
C TYR A 71 8.46 -2.00 3.10
N LEU A 72 8.46 -0.69 3.00
CA LEU A 72 7.39 0.07 2.36
C LEU A 72 7.94 0.74 1.11
N ASP A 73 7.38 0.37 -0.04
CA ASP A 73 7.71 0.98 -1.32
C ASP A 73 6.52 1.80 -1.83
N ALA A 74 6.77 3.02 -2.25
CA ALA A 74 5.74 3.90 -2.77
C ALA A 74 5.91 4.07 -4.28
N TYR A 75 4.82 3.82 -5.03
CA TYR A 75 4.82 3.88 -6.49
C TYR A 75 3.74 4.84 -6.97
N LYS A 76 4.01 5.55 -8.04
CA LYS A 76 3.01 6.38 -8.68
C LYS A 76 2.61 5.76 -10.02
N LYS A 77 1.31 5.62 -10.24
CA LYS A 77 0.78 5.17 -11.52
C LYS A 77 0.90 6.30 -12.54
N PHE A 78 1.68 6.09 -13.59
CA PHE A 78 1.87 7.09 -14.63
C PHE A 78 0.78 7.06 -15.68
N GLU A 79 0.25 5.88 -15.98
CA GLU A 79 -0.60 5.72 -17.13
C GLU A 79 -1.50 4.50 -16.97
N ASN A 80 -2.68 4.59 -17.56
CA ASN A 80 -3.60 3.46 -17.68
C ASN A 80 -4.02 3.37 -19.16
N ARG A 81 -3.68 2.26 -19.81
CA ARG A 81 -4.04 2.01 -21.19
C ARG A 81 -4.96 0.81 -21.29
N CYS A 82 -6.00 0.96 -22.10
CA CYS A 82 -6.84 -0.19 -22.47
C CYS A 82 -6.28 -0.80 -23.76
N ILE A 83 -5.95 -2.08 -23.68
CA ILE A 83 -5.40 -2.81 -24.82
C ILE A 83 -6.33 -4.00 -25.10
N ASP A 84 -6.86 -4.06 -26.32
CA ASP A 84 -7.67 -5.19 -26.73
C ASP A 84 -6.79 -6.42 -26.89
N VAL A 85 -7.27 -7.54 -26.35
CA VAL A 85 -6.55 -8.81 -26.46
C VAL A 85 -7.23 -9.68 -27.50
N GLU A 86 -6.52 -9.99 -28.57
CA GLU A 86 -6.98 -10.92 -29.59
C GLU A 86 -6.38 -12.30 -29.32
N GLU A 87 -7.24 -13.33 -29.28
CA GLU A 87 -6.80 -14.71 -29.13
C GLU A 87 -6.82 -15.46 -30.45
#